data_b8f480b014dc4e992c4a90d8759f5072
#
_entry.id   b8f480b014dc4e992c4a90d8759f5072
#
_cell.length_a   1.000
_cell.length_b   1.000
_cell.length_c   1.000
_cell.angle_alpha   90.00
_cell.angle_beta   90.00
_cell.angle_gamma   90.00
#
_symmetry.space_group_name_H-M   'P 1'
#
loop_
_entity.id
_entity.type
_entity.pdbx_description
1 polymer ?
#
loop_
_entity_poly.entity_id
_entity_poly.type
_entity_poly.pdbx_seq_one_letter_code
_entity_poly.pdbx_strand_id
1 'polypeptide(L)'
;MERLSPDEVFALVVFILLTLMTWGRMLLCALQLHARLTGWMVRFQALLLLPTVLALLHVFLRRYADAGVRDSALYLTFYLAFGAAWTGVCASVFSMLGLSLRDDVLERANPAARLAAFSAIFAAAFCFAGSNIGDGPGWWVVLFCAALASGTLVLIWVLIGTFSSIRTRIILERDLTAARRLAGLLLACGVVLGRAAAGDWTTAGAAFTDFVQAARPAGVLLVIALLAEHLLPRATGRSDGFPGTGWPVMALYLGLGAYAVRGLGPW
;
A
#
# COMPACT_ATOMS: atom_id res chain seq x y z
N MET A 1 22.19 -26.61 -7.83
CA MET A 1 21.39 -26.28 -6.64
C MET A 1 21.51 -24.77 -6.44
N GLU A 2 20.42 -24.04 -6.64
CA GLU A 2 20.37 -22.62 -6.32
C GLU A 2 20.58 -22.43 -4.82
N ARG A 3 21.44 -21.51 -4.44
CA ARG A 3 21.71 -21.16 -3.04
C ARG A 3 21.69 -19.66 -2.90
N LEU A 4 21.12 -19.17 -1.82
CA LEU A 4 21.23 -17.77 -1.45
C LEU A 4 22.69 -17.46 -1.06
N SER A 5 23.14 -16.28 -1.43
CA SER A 5 24.41 -15.72 -0.97
C SER A 5 24.35 -15.39 0.54
N PRO A 6 25.48 -15.25 1.24
CA PRO A 6 25.48 -14.97 2.67
C PRO A 6 24.73 -13.69 3.05
N ASP A 7 24.79 -12.66 2.22
CA ASP A 7 24.05 -11.40 2.41
C ASP A 7 22.54 -11.57 2.20
N GLU A 8 22.11 -12.39 1.24
CA GLU A 8 20.69 -12.73 1.05
C GLU A 8 20.15 -13.58 2.21
N VAL A 9 20.95 -14.51 2.75
CA VAL A 9 20.56 -15.27 3.96
C VAL A 9 20.38 -14.31 5.15
N PHE A 10 21.31 -13.38 5.35
CA PHE A 10 21.20 -12.36 6.39
C PHE A 10 19.94 -11.50 6.19
N ALA A 11 19.71 -11.01 4.96
CA ALA A 11 18.53 -10.23 4.61
C ALA A 11 17.23 -11.00 4.88
N LEU A 12 17.18 -12.29 4.50
CA LEU A 12 16.01 -13.14 4.76
C LEU A 12 15.69 -13.25 6.26
N VAL A 13 16.71 -13.44 7.11
CA VAL A 13 16.53 -13.47 8.56
C VAL A 13 15.94 -12.14 9.06
N VAL A 14 16.48 -11.02 8.58
CA VAL A 14 15.96 -9.68 8.93
C VAL A 14 14.50 -9.52 8.47
N PHE A 15 14.16 -9.96 7.26
CA PHE A 15 12.77 -9.88 6.75
C PHE A 15 11.80 -10.74 7.58
N ILE A 16 12.19 -11.93 7.98
CA ILE A 16 11.38 -12.79 8.86
C ILE A 16 11.16 -12.10 10.21
N LEU A 17 12.22 -11.56 10.83
CA LEU A 17 12.11 -10.85 12.10
C LEU A 17 11.21 -9.62 12.01
N LEU A 18 11.37 -8.78 10.98
CA LEU A 18 10.53 -7.63 10.74
C LEU A 18 9.05 -8.03 10.51
N THR A 19 8.82 -9.11 9.77
CA THR A 19 7.46 -9.63 9.57
C THR A 19 6.84 -10.07 10.90
N LEU A 20 7.58 -10.81 11.71
CA LEU A 20 7.11 -11.23 13.04
C LEU A 20 6.87 -10.04 13.98
N MET A 21 7.72 -9.02 13.95
CA MET A 21 7.56 -7.83 14.78
C MET A 21 6.35 -6.98 14.37
N THR A 22 6.11 -6.80 13.07
CA THR A 22 5.05 -5.93 12.57
C THR A 22 3.70 -6.65 12.49
N TRP A 23 3.63 -7.73 11.73
CA TRP A 23 2.40 -8.51 11.53
C TRP A 23 2.07 -9.39 12.74
N GLY A 24 3.08 -9.96 13.41
CA GLY A 24 2.87 -10.78 14.62
C GLY A 24 2.16 -10.01 15.72
N ARG A 25 2.56 -8.77 15.99
CA ARG A 25 1.88 -7.91 16.96
C ARG A 25 0.42 -7.64 16.58
N MET A 26 0.15 -7.36 15.30
CA MET A 26 -1.21 -7.15 14.81
C MET A 26 -2.06 -8.43 14.92
N LEU A 27 -1.50 -9.57 14.50
CA LEU A 27 -2.19 -10.86 14.56
C LEU A 27 -2.50 -11.27 16.00
N LEU A 28 -1.55 -11.13 16.91
CA LEU A 28 -1.76 -11.38 18.34
C LEU A 28 -2.86 -10.46 18.90
N CYS A 29 -2.85 -9.18 18.57
CA CYS A 29 -3.90 -8.26 18.97
C CYS A 29 -5.28 -8.70 18.43
N ALA A 30 -5.37 -9.09 17.16
CA ALA A 30 -6.61 -9.57 16.56
C ALA A 30 -7.13 -10.87 17.21
N LEU A 31 -6.23 -11.74 17.68
CA LEU A 31 -6.59 -12.99 18.37
C LEU A 31 -6.99 -12.76 19.82
N GLN A 32 -6.35 -11.84 20.53
CA GLN A 32 -6.55 -11.59 21.97
C GLN A 32 -7.74 -10.68 22.28
N LEU A 33 -8.18 -9.84 21.34
CA LEU A 33 -9.32 -8.96 21.55
C LEU A 33 -10.59 -9.75 21.84
N HIS A 34 -11.26 -9.39 22.93
CA HIS A 34 -12.53 -10.02 23.30
C HIS A 34 -13.59 -9.81 22.21
N ALA A 35 -14.28 -10.88 21.83
CA ALA A 35 -15.32 -10.88 20.79
C ALA A 35 -16.46 -9.86 21.04
N ARG A 36 -16.60 -9.37 22.29
CA ARG A 36 -17.59 -8.36 22.67
C ARG A 36 -17.23 -6.94 22.23
N LEU A 37 -15.92 -6.64 22.07
CA LEU A 37 -15.43 -5.29 21.71
C LEU A 37 -15.28 -5.14 20.18
N THR A 38 -14.92 -6.22 19.49
CA THR A 38 -14.70 -6.19 18.04
C THR A 38 -15.44 -7.35 17.41
N GLY A 39 -16.35 -7.06 16.48
CA GLY A 39 -17.08 -8.09 15.76
C GLY A 39 -16.14 -9.09 15.07
N TRP A 40 -16.53 -10.38 15.07
CA TRP A 40 -15.72 -11.46 14.48
C TRP A 40 -15.30 -11.17 13.03
N MET A 41 -16.14 -10.48 12.27
CA MET A 41 -15.88 -10.13 10.88
C MET A 41 -14.67 -9.18 10.72
N VAL A 42 -14.52 -8.19 11.61
CA VAL A 42 -13.40 -7.25 11.58
C VAL A 42 -12.09 -7.97 11.89
N ARG A 43 -12.11 -8.86 12.88
CA ARG A 43 -10.95 -9.69 13.25
C ARG A 43 -10.56 -10.62 12.11
N PHE A 44 -11.54 -11.29 11.51
CA PHE A 44 -11.32 -12.18 10.37
C PHE A 44 -10.70 -11.44 9.18
N GLN A 45 -11.20 -10.26 8.85
CA GLN A 45 -10.63 -9.43 7.78
C GLN A 45 -9.20 -8.98 8.10
N ALA A 46 -8.90 -8.63 9.35
CA ALA A 46 -7.54 -8.29 9.77
C ALA A 46 -6.59 -9.49 9.67
N LEU A 47 -7.05 -10.70 10.06
CA LEU A 47 -6.28 -11.94 9.93
C LEU A 47 -6.02 -12.32 8.47
N LEU A 48 -6.96 -12.04 7.57
CA LEU A 48 -6.82 -12.31 6.14
C LEU A 48 -5.97 -11.28 5.40
N LEU A 49 -5.67 -10.13 6.00
CA LEU A 49 -4.98 -9.05 5.30
C LEU A 49 -3.60 -9.48 4.80
N LEU A 50 -2.76 -10.04 5.66
CA LEU A 50 -1.42 -10.52 5.26
C LEU A 50 -1.49 -11.66 4.23
N PRO A 51 -2.29 -12.72 4.39
CA PRO A 51 -2.45 -13.74 3.34
C PRO A 51 -2.89 -13.17 2.00
N THR A 52 -3.79 -12.19 1.99
CA THR A 52 -4.26 -11.56 0.74
C THR A 52 -3.16 -10.72 0.09
N VAL A 53 -2.38 -9.98 0.88
CA VAL A 53 -1.21 -9.23 0.39
C VAL A 53 -0.18 -10.20 -0.21
N LEU A 54 0.12 -11.30 0.48
CA LEU A 54 1.07 -12.32 -0.03
C LEU A 54 0.55 -12.99 -1.30
N ALA A 55 -0.74 -13.28 -1.40
CA ALA A 55 -1.35 -13.82 -2.61
C ALA A 55 -1.23 -12.84 -3.79
N LEU A 56 -1.49 -11.55 -3.57
CA LEU A 56 -1.31 -10.50 -4.56
C LEU A 56 0.16 -10.43 -5.02
N LEU A 57 1.11 -10.37 -4.07
CA LEU A 57 2.53 -10.32 -4.38
C LEU A 57 2.99 -11.58 -5.12
N HIS A 58 2.51 -12.77 -4.71
CA HIS A 58 2.83 -14.02 -5.40
C HIS A 58 2.40 -13.99 -6.87
N VAL A 59 1.16 -13.52 -7.15
CA VAL A 59 0.66 -13.40 -8.53
C VAL A 59 1.52 -12.41 -9.34
N PHE A 60 1.87 -11.26 -8.76
CA PHE A 60 2.70 -10.27 -9.43
C PHE A 60 4.12 -10.78 -9.71
N LEU A 61 4.79 -11.37 -8.72
CA LEU A 61 6.13 -11.92 -8.86
C LEU A 61 6.19 -13.04 -9.90
N ARG A 62 5.21 -13.95 -9.89
CA ARG A 62 5.12 -15.03 -10.88
C ARG A 62 4.88 -14.54 -12.30
N ARG A 63 4.25 -13.39 -12.46
CA ARG A 63 3.84 -12.89 -13.79
C ARG A 63 4.79 -11.86 -14.36
N TYR A 64 5.34 -10.98 -13.54
CA TYR A 64 6.02 -9.76 -13.99
C TYR A 64 7.43 -9.59 -13.45
N ALA A 65 7.87 -10.34 -12.43
CA ALA A 65 9.24 -10.26 -11.95
C ALA A 65 10.23 -10.82 -12.98
N ASP A 66 11.50 -10.48 -12.79
CA ASP A 66 12.60 -11.07 -13.57
C ASP A 66 12.57 -12.61 -13.57
N ALA A 67 13.10 -13.23 -14.63
CA ALA A 67 13.11 -14.67 -14.80
C ALA A 67 13.81 -15.40 -13.64
N GLY A 68 14.89 -14.82 -13.10
CA GLY A 68 15.62 -15.39 -11.95
C GLY A 68 14.77 -15.48 -10.68
N VAL A 69 13.80 -14.58 -10.51
CA VAL A 69 12.83 -14.61 -9.39
C VAL A 69 11.63 -15.48 -9.74
N ARG A 70 11.06 -15.26 -10.92
CA ARG A 70 9.81 -15.88 -11.35
C ARG A 70 9.91 -17.40 -11.45
N ASP A 71 11.03 -17.91 -11.94
CA ASP A 71 11.24 -19.33 -12.25
C ASP A 71 11.92 -20.09 -11.11
N SER A 72 12.40 -19.39 -10.07
CA SER A 72 13.02 -19.96 -8.87
C SER A 72 12.06 -19.94 -7.66
N ALA A 73 11.75 -21.10 -7.11
CA ALA A 73 10.95 -21.20 -5.88
C ALA A 73 11.67 -20.58 -4.66
N LEU A 74 13.01 -20.64 -4.64
CA LEU A 74 13.84 -20.08 -3.58
C LEU A 74 13.76 -18.54 -3.57
N TYR A 75 14.03 -17.90 -4.72
CA TYR A 75 13.96 -16.45 -4.84
C TYR A 75 12.53 -15.93 -4.73
N LEU A 76 11.54 -16.64 -5.24
CA LEU A 76 10.13 -16.29 -5.03
C LEU A 76 9.80 -16.23 -3.54
N THR A 77 10.24 -17.24 -2.75
CA THR A 77 10.03 -17.25 -1.30
C THR A 77 10.78 -16.10 -0.61
N PHE A 78 12.01 -15.84 -1.02
CA PHE A 78 12.82 -14.72 -0.53
C PHE A 78 12.08 -13.38 -0.71
N TYR A 79 11.61 -13.08 -1.92
CA TYR A 79 10.91 -11.83 -2.21
C TYR A 79 9.50 -11.75 -1.61
N LEU A 80 8.83 -12.88 -1.38
CA LEU A 80 7.58 -12.90 -0.60
C LEU A 80 7.83 -12.56 0.86
N ALA A 81 8.89 -13.10 1.48
CA ALA A 81 9.28 -12.73 2.84
C ALA A 81 9.67 -11.24 2.93
N PHE A 82 10.40 -10.74 1.93
CA PHE A 82 10.73 -9.32 1.82
C PHE A 82 9.47 -8.45 1.70
N GLY A 83 8.52 -8.81 0.83
CA GLY A 83 7.26 -8.08 0.65
C GLY A 83 6.37 -8.09 1.91
N ALA A 84 6.35 -9.21 2.66
CA ALA A 84 5.69 -9.28 3.96
C ALA A 84 6.31 -8.29 4.95
N ALA A 85 7.63 -8.30 5.08
CA ALA A 85 8.36 -7.36 5.94
C ALA A 85 8.09 -5.90 5.52
N TRP A 86 8.20 -5.61 4.22
CA TRP A 86 8.02 -4.27 3.68
C TRP A 86 6.63 -3.71 3.95
N THR A 87 5.59 -4.46 3.62
CA THR A 87 4.19 -4.04 3.86
C THR A 87 3.88 -3.89 5.34
N GLY A 88 4.50 -4.70 6.21
CA GLY A 88 4.40 -4.56 7.67
C GLY A 88 5.07 -3.29 8.18
N VAL A 89 6.25 -2.93 7.66
CA VAL A 89 6.93 -1.65 7.96
C VAL A 89 6.07 -0.48 7.49
N CYS A 90 5.54 -0.51 6.26
CA CYS A 90 4.65 0.53 5.75
C CYS A 90 3.39 0.67 6.63
N ALA A 91 2.77 -0.44 7.05
CA ALA A 91 1.63 -0.42 7.97
C ALA A 91 1.98 0.25 9.31
N SER A 92 3.19 0.01 9.83
CA SER A 92 3.69 0.66 11.04
C SER A 92 3.89 2.17 10.84
N VAL A 93 4.45 2.59 9.71
CA VAL A 93 4.60 4.01 9.36
C VAL A 93 3.24 4.70 9.24
N PHE A 94 2.26 4.10 8.55
CA PHE A 94 0.89 4.64 8.51
C PHE A 94 0.25 4.75 9.89
N SER A 95 0.51 3.77 10.79
CA SER A 95 0.04 3.81 12.17
C SER A 95 0.65 4.97 12.95
N MET A 96 1.94 5.21 12.81
CA MET A 96 2.64 6.36 13.44
C MET A 96 2.11 7.70 12.91
N LEU A 97 1.66 7.73 11.66
CA LEU A 97 1.07 8.90 11.02
C LEU A 97 -0.46 8.98 11.23
N GLY A 98 -1.00 8.22 12.19
CA GLY A 98 -2.37 8.31 12.67
C GLY A 98 -3.41 7.56 11.82
N LEU A 99 -3.03 6.45 11.20
CA LEU A 99 -3.94 5.49 10.60
C LEU A 99 -3.61 4.10 11.13
N SER A 100 -4.06 3.81 12.35
CA SER A 100 -3.64 2.62 13.11
C SER A 100 -4.54 1.42 12.82
N LEU A 101 -3.92 0.30 12.38
CA LEU A 101 -4.61 -0.99 12.29
C LEU A 101 -5.08 -1.50 13.65
N ARG A 102 -4.28 -1.29 14.69
CA ARG A 102 -4.63 -1.74 16.03
C ARG A 102 -5.73 -0.88 16.61
N ASP A 103 -5.47 0.42 16.79
CA ASP A 103 -6.33 1.30 17.58
C ASP A 103 -7.61 1.66 16.84
N ASP A 104 -7.51 2.02 15.54
CA ASP A 104 -8.68 2.49 14.79
C ASP A 104 -9.48 1.32 14.21
N VAL A 105 -8.80 0.30 13.65
CA VAL A 105 -9.49 -0.81 12.96
C VAL A 105 -9.93 -1.88 13.95
N LEU A 106 -9.03 -2.37 14.81
CA LEU A 106 -9.35 -3.49 15.71
C LEU A 106 -10.05 -3.01 16.99
N GLU A 107 -9.49 -2.07 17.74
CA GLU A 107 -10.02 -1.65 19.03
C GLU A 107 -11.29 -0.79 18.87
N ARG A 108 -11.26 0.22 17.99
CA ARG A 108 -12.42 1.09 17.75
C ARG A 108 -13.43 0.56 16.75
N ALA A 109 -13.12 -0.53 16.05
CA ALA A 109 -13.92 -1.12 14.98
C ALA A 109 -14.43 -0.08 13.97
N ASN A 110 -13.59 0.91 13.62
CA ASN A 110 -13.95 1.99 12.72
C ASN A 110 -13.95 1.51 11.25
N PRO A 111 -15.09 1.44 10.57
CA PRO A 111 -15.16 0.92 9.21
C PRO A 111 -14.51 1.86 8.18
N ALA A 112 -14.48 3.17 8.44
CA ALA A 112 -13.83 4.14 7.56
C ALA A 112 -12.30 4.02 7.67
N ALA A 113 -11.76 3.95 8.89
CA ALA A 113 -10.34 3.73 9.12
C ALA A 113 -9.89 2.36 8.56
N ARG A 114 -10.72 1.32 8.67
CA ARG A 114 -10.43 0.00 8.09
C ARG A 114 -10.26 0.06 6.59
N LEU A 115 -11.20 0.69 5.87
CA LEU A 115 -11.11 0.85 4.43
C LEU A 115 -9.85 1.62 4.02
N ALA A 116 -9.56 2.73 4.70
CA ALA A 116 -8.38 3.55 4.44
C ALA A 116 -7.07 2.78 4.72
N ALA A 117 -6.96 2.10 5.87
CA ALA A 117 -5.76 1.36 6.26
C ALA A 117 -5.48 0.17 5.34
N PHE A 118 -6.51 -0.60 4.97
CA PHE A 118 -6.35 -1.71 4.04
C PHE A 118 -5.91 -1.21 2.66
N SER A 119 -6.52 -0.13 2.18
CA SER A 119 -6.12 0.48 0.90
C SER A 119 -4.69 1.01 0.92
N ALA A 120 -4.24 1.60 2.03
CA ALA A 120 -2.85 2.03 2.20
C ALA A 120 -1.86 0.86 2.12
N ILE A 121 -2.19 -0.28 2.76
CA ILE A 121 -1.35 -1.48 2.73
C ILE A 121 -1.32 -2.11 1.34
N PHE A 122 -2.46 -2.23 0.67
CA PHE A 122 -2.49 -2.72 -0.72
C PHE A 122 -1.75 -1.78 -1.68
N ALA A 123 -1.85 -0.46 -1.48
CA ALA A 123 -1.07 0.51 -2.25
C ALA A 123 0.44 0.34 -2.03
N ALA A 124 0.88 0.12 -0.78
CA ALA A 124 2.26 -0.21 -0.47
C ALA A 124 2.70 -1.55 -1.07
N ALA A 125 1.81 -2.55 -1.12
CA ALA A 125 2.06 -3.82 -1.80
C ALA A 125 2.24 -3.64 -3.32
N PHE A 126 1.46 -2.77 -3.97
CA PHE A 126 1.68 -2.41 -5.38
C PHE A 126 3.01 -1.69 -5.60
N CYS A 127 3.40 -0.77 -4.71
CA CYS A 127 4.71 -0.13 -4.75
C CYS A 127 5.84 -1.17 -4.68
N PHE A 128 5.76 -2.12 -3.75
CA PHE A 128 6.74 -3.19 -3.62
C PHE A 128 6.70 -4.14 -4.83
N ALA A 129 5.52 -4.54 -5.31
CA ALA A 129 5.38 -5.41 -6.47
C ALA A 129 6.06 -4.81 -7.71
N GLY A 130 5.83 -3.51 -7.96
CA GLY A 130 6.45 -2.79 -9.08
C GLY A 130 7.97 -2.72 -8.99
N SER A 131 8.54 -2.56 -7.80
CA SER A 131 9.99 -2.52 -7.60
C SER A 131 10.71 -3.85 -7.90
N ASN A 132 9.95 -4.93 -8.08
CA ASN A 132 10.48 -6.24 -8.49
C ASN A 132 10.38 -6.50 -9.99
N ILE A 133 9.96 -5.51 -10.78
CA ILE A 133 9.81 -5.61 -12.23
C ILE A 133 11.00 -4.95 -12.90
N GLY A 134 11.74 -5.73 -13.67
CA GLY A 134 12.97 -5.32 -14.32
C GLY A 134 14.19 -6.03 -13.75
N ASP A 135 15.33 -5.84 -14.40
CA ASP A 135 16.61 -6.44 -14.02
C ASP A 135 17.44 -5.44 -13.20
N GLY A 136 18.16 -5.97 -12.21
CA GLY A 136 19.00 -5.16 -11.34
C GLY A 136 20.06 -6.01 -10.60
N PRO A 137 21.15 -5.37 -10.13
CA PRO A 137 22.31 -6.07 -9.57
C PRO A 137 22.08 -6.70 -8.18
N GLY A 138 20.84 -6.85 -7.72
CA GLY A 138 20.55 -7.55 -6.47
C GLY A 138 19.36 -6.98 -5.69
N TRP A 139 19.01 -7.63 -4.57
CA TRP A 139 17.84 -7.32 -3.75
C TRP A 139 17.82 -5.88 -3.19
N TRP A 140 18.97 -5.24 -3.02
CA TRP A 140 19.08 -3.86 -2.53
C TRP A 140 18.48 -2.84 -3.51
N VAL A 141 18.46 -3.14 -4.82
CA VAL A 141 17.79 -2.29 -5.83
C VAL A 141 16.29 -2.30 -5.60
N VAL A 142 15.71 -3.47 -5.34
CA VAL A 142 14.30 -3.60 -4.97
C VAL A 142 13.99 -2.80 -3.71
N LEU A 143 14.86 -2.87 -2.69
CA LEU A 143 14.75 -2.07 -1.47
C LEU A 143 14.71 -0.56 -1.77
N PHE A 144 15.63 -0.09 -2.61
CA PHE A 144 15.71 1.33 -2.99
C PHE A 144 14.47 1.79 -3.75
N CYS A 145 14.05 1.05 -4.78
CA CYS A 145 12.88 1.39 -5.59
C CYS A 145 11.58 1.31 -4.77
N ALA A 146 11.44 0.30 -3.89
CA ALA A 146 10.31 0.19 -2.97
C ALA A 146 10.27 1.36 -1.98
N ALA A 147 11.43 1.83 -1.50
CA ALA A 147 11.53 2.98 -0.62
C ALA A 147 11.11 4.28 -1.32
N LEU A 148 11.52 4.49 -2.57
CA LEU A 148 11.09 5.64 -3.38
C LEU A 148 9.57 5.64 -3.56
N ALA A 149 9.00 4.53 -4.02
CA ALA A 149 7.58 4.42 -4.30
C ALA A 149 6.73 4.53 -3.02
N SER A 150 7.05 3.74 -2.00
CA SER A 150 6.30 3.76 -0.74
C SER A 150 6.52 5.05 0.06
N GLY A 151 7.72 5.64 0.02
CA GLY A 151 8.01 6.94 0.61
C GLY A 151 7.16 8.05 -0.02
N THR A 152 7.03 8.04 -1.36
CA THR A 152 6.14 8.97 -2.08
C THR A 152 4.67 8.72 -1.72
N LEU A 153 4.23 7.48 -1.58
CA LEU A 153 2.88 7.15 -1.13
C LEU A 153 2.60 7.68 0.29
N VAL A 154 3.55 7.52 1.21
CA VAL A 154 3.46 8.08 2.57
C VAL A 154 3.42 9.61 2.54
N LEU A 155 4.23 10.25 1.68
CA LEU A 155 4.19 11.69 1.49
C LEU A 155 2.82 12.17 1.00
N ILE A 156 2.20 11.46 0.05
CA ILE A 156 0.83 11.73 -0.42
C ILE A 156 -0.17 11.67 0.75
N TRP A 157 -0.07 10.63 1.61
CA TRP A 157 -0.89 10.52 2.82
C TRP A 157 -0.70 11.72 3.76
N VAL A 158 0.54 12.11 4.02
CA VAL A 158 0.86 13.26 4.88
C VAL A 158 0.29 14.55 4.29
N LEU A 159 0.51 14.80 3.01
CA LEU A 159 0.06 16.03 2.34
C LEU A 159 -1.47 16.13 2.32
N ILE A 160 -2.18 15.09 1.92
CA ILE A 160 -3.65 15.13 1.92
C ILE A 160 -4.21 15.25 3.34
N GLY A 161 -3.61 14.60 4.32
CA GLY A 161 -4.00 14.68 5.73
C GLY A 161 -3.71 16.02 6.37
N THR A 162 -2.69 16.75 5.89
CA THR A 162 -2.31 18.09 6.40
C THR A 162 -3.14 19.20 5.74
N PHE A 163 -3.32 19.12 4.43
CA PHE A 163 -4.01 20.16 3.66
C PHE A 163 -5.52 19.93 3.49
N SER A 164 -6.09 18.90 4.10
CA SER A 164 -7.54 18.66 4.13
C SER A 164 -8.00 18.12 5.48
N SER A 165 -9.32 18.11 5.70
CA SER A 165 -9.93 17.52 6.90
C SER A 165 -10.14 16.00 6.81
N ILE A 166 -9.63 15.33 5.77
CA ILE A 166 -9.96 13.94 5.47
C ILE A 166 -9.56 12.97 6.60
N ARG A 167 -8.44 13.25 7.26
CA ARG A 167 -7.95 12.45 8.40
C ARG A 167 -8.93 12.49 9.58
N THR A 168 -9.36 13.69 9.98
CA THR A 168 -10.34 13.89 11.06
C THR A 168 -11.65 13.21 10.73
N ARG A 169 -12.13 13.37 9.50
CA ARG A 169 -13.37 12.74 9.03
C ARG A 169 -13.32 11.22 9.10
N ILE A 170 -12.22 10.60 8.68
CA ILE A 170 -12.07 9.14 8.70
C ILE A 170 -11.94 8.61 10.12
N ILE A 171 -11.10 9.24 10.95
CA ILE A 171 -10.71 8.68 12.25
C ILE A 171 -11.71 9.05 13.34
N LEU A 172 -12.18 10.30 13.39
CA LEU A 172 -13.10 10.78 14.43
C LEU A 172 -14.56 10.67 13.99
N GLU A 173 -14.91 11.14 12.80
CA GLU A 173 -16.28 11.17 12.30
C GLU A 173 -16.74 9.84 11.68
N ARG A 174 -15.80 8.90 11.44
CA ARG A 174 -16.05 7.59 10.81
C ARG A 174 -16.71 7.69 9.42
N ASP A 175 -16.39 8.75 8.67
CA ASP A 175 -16.98 9.04 7.37
C ASP A 175 -16.51 8.06 6.30
N LEU A 176 -17.37 7.13 5.92
CA LEU A 176 -17.11 6.15 4.86
C LEU A 176 -16.99 6.81 3.47
N THR A 177 -17.61 7.96 3.23
CA THR A 177 -17.51 8.66 1.95
C THR A 177 -16.11 9.23 1.77
N ALA A 178 -15.56 9.87 2.81
CA ALA A 178 -14.17 10.33 2.82
C ALA A 178 -13.19 9.15 2.70
N ALA A 179 -13.46 8.05 3.41
CA ALA A 179 -12.63 6.85 3.35
C ALA A 179 -12.59 6.20 1.95
N ARG A 180 -13.72 6.16 1.22
CA ARG A 180 -13.77 5.66 -0.16
C ARG A 180 -12.95 6.53 -1.10
N ARG A 181 -13.04 7.86 -0.99
CA ARG A 181 -12.23 8.79 -1.78
C ARG A 181 -10.75 8.59 -1.52
N LEU A 182 -10.35 8.53 -0.25
CA LEU A 182 -8.97 8.25 0.12
C LEU A 182 -8.49 6.89 -0.38
N ALA A 183 -9.31 5.85 -0.24
CA ALA A 183 -8.99 4.50 -0.70
C ALA A 183 -8.71 4.48 -2.22
N GLY A 184 -9.55 5.15 -3.01
CA GLY A 184 -9.34 5.32 -4.45
C GLY A 184 -8.04 6.02 -4.79
N LEU A 185 -7.75 7.13 -4.09
CA LEU A 185 -6.50 7.86 -4.26
C LEU A 185 -5.28 7.00 -3.95
N LEU A 186 -5.24 6.37 -2.77
CA LEU A 186 -4.08 5.57 -2.35
C LEU A 186 -3.85 4.37 -3.27
N LEU A 187 -4.89 3.66 -3.65
CA LEU A 187 -4.77 2.52 -4.58
C LEU A 187 -4.30 2.97 -5.97
N ALA A 188 -4.87 4.05 -6.51
CA ALA A 188 -4.45 4.60 -7.79
C ALA A 188 -2.99 5.05 -7.75
N CYS A 189 -2.60 5.79 -6.72
CA CYS A 189 -1.20 6.19 -6.51
C CYS A 189 -0.29 4.98 -6.32
N GLY A 190 -0.70 3.96 -5.55
CA GLY A 190 0.08 2.75 -5.36
C GLY A 190 0.40 2.02 -6.67
N VAL A 191 -0.59 1.89 -7.57
CA VAL A 191 -0.40 1.28 -8.89
C VAL A 191 0.51 2.15 -9.78
N VAL A 192 0.29 3.47 -9.80
CA VAL A 192 1.13 4.41 -10.58
C VAL A 192 2.57 4.42 -10.08
N LEU A 193 2.77 4.51 -8.77
CA LEU A 193 4.10 4.54 -8.14
C LEU A 193 4.82 3.19 -8.28
N GLY A 194 4.08 2.07 -8.17
CA GLY A 194 4.62 0.75 -8.46
C GLY A 194 5.10 0.66 -9.90
N ARG A 195 4.30 1.13 -10.88
CA ARG A 195 4.75 1.17 -12.29
C ARG A 195 5.93 2.12 -12.49
N ALA A 196 5.98 3.23 -11.78
CA ALA A 196 7.09 4.17 -11.83
C ALA A 196 8.39 3.60 -11.24
N ALA A 197 8.28 2.67 -10.29
CA ALA A 197 9.42 1.98 -9.69
C ALA A 197 9.91 0.78 -10.52
N ALA A 198 9.14 0.34 -11.52
CA ALA A 198 9.49 -0.75 -12.41
C ALA A 198 10.48 -0.30 -13.49
N GLY A 199 11.53 -1.09 -13.74
CA GLY A 199 12.52 -0.83 -14.80
C GLY A 199 13.85 -1.49 -14.52
N ASP A 200 14.70 -1.54 -15.55
CA ASP A 200 16.05 -2.07 -15.45
C ASP A 200 17.00 -0.98 -14.93
N TRP A 201 17.44 -1.12 -13.70
CA TRP A 201 18.21 -0.08 -13.02
C TRP A 201 19.69 -0.43 -12.93
N THR A 202 20.52 0.38 -13.57
CA THR A 202 21.98 0.24 -13.54
C THR A 202 22.63 1.14 -12.49
N THR A 203 22.05 2.29 -12.20
CA THR A 203 22.53 3.23 -11.18
C THR A 203 21.39 3.86 -10.39
N ALA A 204 21.64 4.20 -9.12
CA ALA A 204 20.66 4.86 -8.26
C ALA A 204 20.22 6.24 -8.80
N GLY A 205 21.12 6.97 -9.46
CA GLY A 205 20.80 8.28 -10.06
C GLY A 205 19.84 8.16 -11.24
N ALA A 206 20.06 7.18 -12.14
CA ALA A 206 19.16 6.90 -13.24
C ALA A 206 17.78 6.47 -12.71
N ALA A 207 17.75 5.50 -11.79
CA ALA A 207 16.54 5.04 -11.15
C ALA A 207 15.71 6.18 -10.52
N PHE A 208 16.37 7.09 -9.81
CA PHE A 208 15.69 8.25 -9.20
C PHE A 208 15.12 9.19 -10.25
N THR A 209 15.89 9.51 -11.31
CA THR A 209 15.46 10.45 -12.35
C THR A 209 14.24 9.90 -13.11
N ASP A 210 14.30 8.64 -13.49
CA ASP A 210 13.21 7.98 -14.22
C ASP A 210 11.98 7.82 -13.34
N PHE A 211 12.17 7.44 -12.07
CA PHE A 211 11.08 7.39 -11.09
C PHE A 211 10.37 8.74 -10.95
N VAL A 212 11.09 9.84 -10.78
CA VAL A 212 10.48 11.18 -10.64
C VAL A 212 9.68 11.57 -11.88
N GLN A 213 10.13 11.19 -13.07
CA GLN A 213 9.39 11.45 -14.30
C GLN A 213 8.12 10.60 -14.40
N ALA A 214 8.24 9.29 -14.13
CA ALA A 214 7.14 8.35 -14.22
C ALA A 214 6.11 8.52 -13.09
N ALA A 215 6.50 9.04 -11.92
CA ALA A 215 5.63 9.28 -10.77
C ALA A 215 4.77 10.56 -10.89
N ARG A 216 5.01 11.44 -11.87
CA ARG A 216 4.24 12.69 -12.05
C ARG A 216 2.72 12.52 -12.01
N PRO A 217 2.11 11.47 -12.61
CA PRO A 217 0.67 11.28 -12.54
C PRO A 217 0.15 11.11 -11.10
N ALA A 218 0.95 10.54 -10.19
CA ALA A 218 0.56 10.44 -8.78
C ALA A 218 0.49 11.84 -8.11
N GLY A 219 1.39 12.75 -8.49
CA GLY A 219 1.31 14.16 -8.07
C GLY A 219 0.05 14.86 -8.60
N VAL A 220 -0.31 14.62 -9.87
CA VAL A 220 -1.56 15.15 -10.44
C VAL A 220 -2.78 14.59 -9.70
N LEU A 221 -2.81 13.30 -9.40
CA LEU A 221 -3.89 12.68 -8.61
C LEU A 221 -4.01 13.31 -7.22
N LEU A 222 -2.89 13.62 -6.56
CA LEU A 222 -2.90 14.32 -5.26
C LEU A 222 -3.52 15.72 -5.39
N VAL A 223 -3.16 16.51 -6.42
CA VAL A 223 -3.72 17.84 -6.64
C VAL A 223 -5.24 17.75 -6.88
N ILE A 224 -5.68 16.82 -7.73
CA ILE A 224 -7.10 16.57 -7.98
C ILE A 224 -7.81 16.20 -6.67
N ALA A 225 -7.19 15.36 -5.83
CA ALA A 225 -7.77 14.92 -4.56
C ALA A 225 -7.87 16.08 -3.56
N LEU A 226 -6.87 16.94 -3.46
CA LEU A 226 -6.92 18.12 -2.61
C LEU A 226 -8.05 19.07 -3.06
N LEU A 227 -8.18 19.32 -4.36
CA LEU A 227 -9.29 20.12 -4.89
C LEU A 227 -10.64 19.47 -4.61
N ALA A 228 -10.76 18.15 -4.80
CA ALA A 228 -12.00 17.42 -4.51
C ALA A 228 -12.39 17.52 -3.03
N GLU A 229 -11.43 17.43 -2.09
CA GLU A 229 -11.74 17.56 -0.66
C GLU A 229 -12.18 18.99 -0.25
N HIS A 230 -11.77 20.01 -1.00
CA HIS A 230 -12.20 21.38 -0.77
C HIS A 230 -13.53 21.72 -1.45
N LEU A 231 -13.78 21.20 -2.64
CA LEU A 231 -14.92 21.55 -3.48
C LEU A 231 -16.16 20.68 -3.25
N LEU A 232 -15.95 19.40 -2.90
CA LEU A 232 -17.07 18.48 -2.72
C LEU A 232 -17.75 18.70 -1.37
N PRO A 233 -19.09 18.69 -1.33
CA PRO A 233 -19.82 18.87 -0.10
C PRO A 233 -19.47 17.78 0.91
N ARG A 234 -19.34 18.20 2.17
CA ARG A 234 -19.20 17.29 3.30
C ARG A 234 -20.52 16.54 3.43
N ALA A 235 -20.44 15.22 3.63
CA ALA A 235 -21.63 14.44 3.97
C ALA A 235 -22.15 14.92 5.34
N THR A 236 -23.14 15.80 5.32
CA THR A 236 -23.80 16.28 6.52
C THR A 236 -24.90 15.28 6.87
N GLY A 237 -24.65 14.43 7.86
CA GLY A 237 -25.66 13.57 8.44
C GLY A 237 -25.71 12.15 7.86
N ARG A 238 -26.34 11.25 8.63
CA ARG A 238 -26.71 9.89 8.27
C ARG A 238 -27.32 9.88 6.86
N SER A 239 -26.59 9.43 5.89
CA SER A 239 -27.06 9.36 4.52
C SER A 239 -28.04 8.22 4.37
N ASP A 240 -29.30 8.53 4.47
CA ASP A 240 -30.37 7.65 4.02
C ASP A 240 -30.29 7.57 2.50
N GLY A 241 -29.71 6.50 1.99
CA GLY A 241 -30.00 5.95 0.69
C GLY A 241 -29.34 6.53 -0.56
N PHE A 242 -28.65 7.67 -0.55
CA PHE A 242 -27.91 8.12 -1.76
C PHE A 242 -26.44 7.70 -1.68
N PRO A 243 -25.88 7.09 -2.74
CA PRO A 243 -24.45 6.84 -2.82
C PRO A 243 -23.73 8.20 -2.89
N GLY A 244 -23.27 8.71 -1.74
CA GLY A 244 -22.51 9.96 -1.69
C GLY A 244 -21.32 9.92 -2.66
N THR A 245 -20.66 11.05 -2.86
CA THR A 245 -19.54 11.23 -3.81
C THR A 245 -18.37 10.23 -3.65
N GLY A 246 -18.42 9.36 -2.64
CA GLY A 246 -17.35 8.40 -2.32
C GLY A 246 -17.05 7.41 -3.44
N TRP A 247 -18.07 6.71 -3.94
CA TRP A 247 -17.88 5.69 -4.99
C TRP A 247 -17.52 6.28 -6.35
N PRO A 248 -18.21 7.32 -6.86
CA PRO A 248 -17.85 7.95 -8.13
C PRO A 248 -16.43 8.51 -8.13
N VAL A 249 -16.01 9.16 -7.05
CA VAL A 249 -14.67 9.74 -6.93
C VAL A 249 -13.62 8.64 -6.80
N MET A 250 -13.89 7.57 -6.04
CA MET A 250 -13.02 6.39 -5.99
C MET A 250 -12.82 5.80 -7.38
N ALA A 251 -13.91 5.57 -8.13
CA ALA A 251 -13.86 5.06 -9.49
C ALA A 251 -13.07 5.97 -10.44
N LEU A 252 -13.26 7.29 -10.31
CA LEU A 252 -12.50 8.28 -11.07
C LEU A 252 -10.99 8.16 -10.82
N TYR A 253 -10.55 8.12 -9.56
CA TYR A 253 -9.12 7.97 -9.24
C TYR A 253 -8.55 6.68 -9.79
N LEU A 254 -9.25 5.56 -9.61
CA LEU A 254 -8.81 4.27 -10.15
C LEU A 254 -8.74 4.28 -11.69
N GLY A 255 -9.72 4.90 -12.36
CA GLY A 255 -9.71 5.08 -13.81
C GLY A 255 -8.55 5.93 -14.30
N LEU A 256 -8.28 7.07 -13.64
CA LEU A 256 -7.16 7.94 -13.96
C LEU A 256 -5.80 7.25 -13.70
N GLY A 257 -5.69 6.52 -12.59
CA GLY A 257 -4.50 5.71 -12.28
C GLY A 257 -4.24 4.63 -13.34
N ALA A 258 -5.27 3.89 -13.73
CA ALA A 258 -5.17 2.87 -14.78
C ALA A 258 -4.81 3.49 -16.15
N TYR A 259 -5.37 4.65 -16.47
CA TYR A 259 -5.03 5.39 -17.69
C TYR A 259 -3.57 5.85 -17.68
N ALA A 260 -3.10 6.40 -16.56
CA ALA A 260 -1.72 6.84 -16.39
C ALA A 260 -0.72 5.68 -16.56
N VAL A 261 -1.01 4.52 -15.97
CA VAL A 261 -0.15 3.33 -16.10
C VAL A 261 -0.06 2.84 -17.53
N ARG A 262 -1.15 2.88 -18.30
CA ARG A 262 -1.10 2.55 -19.74
C ARG A 262 -0.16 3.49 -20.52
N GLY A 263 -0.13 4.76 -20.16
CA GLY A 263 0.78 5.75 -20.75
C GLY A 263 2.26 5.54 -20.42
N LEU A 264 2.57 4.81 -19.34
CA LEU A 264 3.92 4.46 -18.93
C LEU A 264 4.47 3.20 -19.63
N GLY A 265 3.69 2.58 -20.50
CA GLY A 265 4.06 1.36 -21.22
C GLY A 265 3.68 0.05 -20.48
N PRO A 266 3.97 -1.12 -21.08
CA PRO A 266 3.66 -2.42 -20.47
C PRO A 266 4.45 -2.63 -19.16
N TRP A 267 3.95 -3.56 -18.35
CA TRP A 267 4.62 -4.03 -17.14
C TRP A 267 5.78 -4.96 -17.51
#